data_4fb05ec58bc5a441ff7e52b6c929ad7e
#
_entry.id   4fb05ec58bc5a441ff7e52b6c929ad7e
#
_cell.length_a   1.000
_cell.length_b   1.000
_cell.length_c   1.000
_cell.angle_alpha   90.00
_cell.angle_beta   90.00
_cell.angle_gamma   90.00
#
_symmetry.space_group_name_H-M   'P 1'
#
loop_
_entity.id
_entity.type
_entity.pdbx_description
1 polymer ?
#
loop_
_entity_poly.entity_id
_entity_poly.type
_entity_poly.pdbx_seq_one_letter_code
_entity_poly.pdbx_strand_id
1 'polypeptide(L)'
;MILVDYNQVMLASLFASIGNHTNVELDENLLRHMFLNSIRFNRKKFTAEYGEIVLCCDNKNVWRRDYYPYYKANRKKSRDDSDLDWNALFEIIHRIRAEIEEFFPYKVVSVDRCEADDIIATLCMEHGTELNTGSEKI
;
A
#
# COMPACT_ATOMS: atom_id res chain seq x y z
N MET A 1 -4.66 -5.03 15.34
CA MET A 1 -4.16 -5.30 13.97
C MET A 1 -3.18 -4.22 13.53
N ILE A 2 -2.33 -4.51 12.54
CA ILE A 2 -1.38 -3.56 11.97
C ILE A 2 -1.86 -3.24 10.56
N LEU A 3 -2.30 -2.00 10.31
CA LEU A 3 -2.80 -1.58 9.02
C LEU A 3 -1.66 -0.97 8.19
N VAL A 4 -1.52 -1.41 6.96
CA VAL A 4 -0.47 -0.97 6.05
C VAL A 4 -1.08 -0.49 4.74
N ASP A 5 -0.82 0.76 4.38
CA ASP A 5 -1.07 1.24 3.02
C ASP A 5 -0.07 0.59 2.07
N TYR A 6 -0.56 -0.37 1.28
CA TYR A 6 0.26 -1.18 0.38
C TYR A 6 1.00 -0.32 -0.63
N ASN A 7 0.28 0.58 -1.30
CA ASN A 7 0.87 1.39 -2.38
C ASN A 7 1.90 2.38 -1.83
N GLN A 8 1.64 2.98 -0.68
CA GLN A 8 2.57 3.90 -0.05
C GLN A 8 3.88 3.21 0.34
N VAL A 9 3.81 2.03 0.96
CA VAL A 9 5.02 1.28 1.35
C VAL A 9 5.79 0.79 0.12
N MET A 10 5.09 0.36 -0.95
CA MET A 10 5.74 -0.02 -2.22
C MET A 10 6.49 1.14 -2.84
N LEU A 11 5.86 2.31 -2.95
CA LEU A 11 6.50 3.51 -3.50
C LEU A 11 7.65 3.99 -2.61
N ALA A 12 7.50 3.98 -1.30
CA ALA A 12 8.58 4.32 -0.37
C ALA A 12 9.79 3.38 -0.52
N SER A 13 9.53 2.07 -0.68
CA SER A 13 10.57 1.07 -0.93
C SER A 13 11.30 1.33 -2.25
N LEU A 14 10.55 1.67 -3.30
CA LEU A 14 11.13 2.02 -4.60
C LEU A 14 12.03 3.25 -4.48
N PHE A 15 11.51 4.35 -3.94
CA PHE A 15 12.29 5.59 -3.84
C PHE A 15 13.50 5.45 -2.91
N ALA A 16 13.42 4.63 -1.90
CA ALA A 16 14.59 4.28 -1.07
C ALA A 16 15.65 3.49 -1.84
N SER A 17 15.24 2.66 -2.82
CA SER A 17 16.17 1.88 -3.65
C SER A 17 16.83 2.72 -4.74
N ILE A 18 16.09 3.66 -5.32
CA ILE A 18 16.57 4.52 -6.40
C ILE A 18 17.55 5.56 -5.88
N GLY A 19 17.33 6.06 -4.65
CA GLY A 19 18.12 7.15 -4.09
C GLY A 19 18.09 8.39 -4.99
N ASN A 20 19.27 9.00 -5.21
CA ASN A 20 19.43 10.17 -6.09
C ASN A 20 19.87 9.80 -7.52
N HIS A 21 19.70 8.55 -7.94
CA HIS A 21 20.11 8.13 -9.29
C HIS A 21 19.13 8.62 -10.34
N THR A 22 19.66 9.23 -11.39
CA THR A 22 18.88 9.78 -12.52
C THR A 22 18.45 8.74 -13.54
N ASN A 23 19.08 7.57 -13.56
CA ASN A 23 18.70 6.43 -14.41
C ASN A 23 18.05 5.35 -13.55
N VAL A 24 16.73 5.27 -13.66
CA VAL A 24 15.93 4.33 -12.86
C VAL A 24 15.60 3.12 -13.71
N GLU A 25 16.38 2.07 -13.55
CA GLU A 25 15.97 0.74 -13.99
C GLU A 25 15.09 0.11 -12.92
N LEU A 26 13.86 -0.29 -13.31
CA LEU A 26 12.93 -0.94 -12.41
C LEU A 26 13.35 -2.39 -12.18
N ASP A 27 13.97 -2.68 -11.03
CA ASP A 27 14.26 -4.04 -10.59
C ASP A 27 13.12 -4.58 -9.73
N GLU A 28 12.29 -5.43 -10.34
CA GLU A 28 11.15 -6.06 -9.67
C GLU A 28 11.57 -6.92 -8.48
N ASN A 29 12.69 -7.64 -8.58
CA ASN A 29 13.16 -8.50 -7.50
C ASN A 29 13.65 -7.68 -6.31
N LEU A 30 14.36 -6.59 -6.59
CA LEU A 30 14.80 -5.68 -5.54
C LEU A 30 13.61 -5.02 -4.86
N LEU A 31 12.63 -4.54 -5.62
CA LEU A 31 11.42 -3.92 -5.07
C LEU A 31 10.63 -4.90 -4.18
N ARG A 32 10.43 -6.14 -4.67
CA ARG A 32 9.82 -7.23 -3.90
C ARG A 32 10.56 -7.49 -2.60
N HIS A 33 11.88 -7.61 -2.68
CA HIS A 33 12.73 -7.85 -1.51
C HIS A 33 12.62 -6.73 -0.47
N MET A 34 12.71 -5.48 -0.89
CA MET A 34 12.64 -4.33 0.02
C MET A 34 11.26 -4.21 0.67
N PHE A 35 10.20 -4.39 -0.11
CA PHE A 35 8.84 -4.39 0.41
C PHE A 35 8.63 -5.49 1.46
N LEU A 36 8.95 -6.74 1.12
CA LEU A 36 8.78 -7.88 2.03
C LEU A 36 9.62 -7.73 3.30
N ASN A 37 10.82 -7.17 3.21
CA ASN A 37 11.64 -6.86 4.38
C ASN A 37 11.01 -5.79 5.26
N SER A 38 10.42 -4.75 4.68
CA SER A 38 9.68 -3.72 5.42
C SER A 38 8.49 -4.34 6.18
N ILE A 39 7.71 -5.18 5.52
CA ILE A 39 6.57 -5.88 6.14
C ILE A 39 7.06 -6.81 7.26
N ARG A 40 8.11 -7.60 7.00
CA ARG A 40 8.70 -8.49 8.00
C ARG A 40 9.22 -7.74 9.23
N PHE A 41 9.86 -6.58 9.01
CA PHE A 41 10.35 -5.74 10.11
C PHE A 41 9.20 -5.25 10.99
N ASN A 42 8.15 -4.70 10.39
CA ASN A 42 6.97 -4.21 11.11
C ASN A 42 6.26 -5.36 11.84
N ARG A 43 6.08 -6.50 11.18
CA ARG A 43 5.50 -7.69 11.80
C ARG A 43 6.30 -8.10 13.04
N LYS A 44 7.61 -8.26 12.91
CA LYS A 44 8.47 -8.67 14.03
C LYS A 44 8.41 -7.69 15.21
N LYS A 45 8.28 -6.40 14.91
CA LYS A 45 8.30 -5.34 15.93
C LYS A 45 6.95 -5.20 16.65
N PHE A 46 5.85 -5.33 15.95
CA PHE A 46 4.55 -4.90 16.43
C PHE A 46 3.51 -6.01 16.63
N THR A 47 3.68 -7.20 16.07
CA THR A 47 2.66 -8.26 16.12
C THR A 47 2.33 -8.69 17.55
N ALA A 48 3.31 -8.70 18.45
CA ALA A 48 3.09 -9.11 19.84
C ALA A 48 2.11 -8.18 20.58
N GLU A 49 2.06 -6.91 20.18
CA GLU A 49 1.19 -5.91 20.81
C GLU A 49 -0.11 -5.68 20.02
N TYR A 50 -0.02 -5.63 18.69
CA TYR A 50 -1.12 -5.20 17.82
C TYR A 50 -1.75 -6.32 16.99
N GLY A 51 -1.17 -7.51 16.97
CA GLY A 51 -1.66 -8.63 16.15
C GLY A 51 -1.15 -8.60 14.71
N GLU A 52 -1.85 -9.27 13.81
CA GLU A 52 -1.38 -9.51 12.44
C GLU A 52 -1.51 -8.30 11.51
N ILE A 53 -0.72 -8.34 10.43
CA ILE A 53 -0.70 -7.31 9.39
C ILE A 53 -1.88 -7.48 8.44
N VAL A 54 -2.48 -6.35 8.09
CA VAL A 54 -3.48 -6.21 7.03
C VAL A 54 -2.96 -5.21 6.00
N LEU A 55 -2.79 -5.65 4.77
CA LEU A 55 -2.38 -4.81 3.64
C LEU A 55 -3.62 -4.20 3.00
N CYS A 56 -3.79 -2.88 3.12
CA CYS A 56 -4.88 -2.12 2.54
C CYS A 56 -4.45 -1.60 1.17
N CYS A 57 -5.20 -1.95 0.13
CA CYS A 57 -4.82 -1.67 -1.26
C CYS A 57 -5.82 -0.74 -1.94
N ASP A 58 -5.29 0.24 -2.69
CA ASP A 58 -6.11 1.11 -3.54
C ASP A 58 -6.86 0.31 -4.61
N ASN A 59 -8.11 0.70 -4.86
CA ASN A 59 -8.85 0.25 -6.04
C ASN A 59 -8.56 1.18 -7.23
N LYS A 60 -8.67 0.63 -8.44
CA LYS A 60 -8.47 1.39 -9.67
C LYS A 60 -9.50 2.49 -9.86
N ASN A 61 -10.75 2.20 -9.49
CA ASN A 61 -11.88 3.11 -9.62
C ASN A 61 -12.16 3.72 -8.25
N VAL A 62 -11.91 5.01 -8.08
CA VAL A 62 -12.05 5.68 -6.79
C VAL A 62 -13.30 6.55 -6.81
N TRP A 63 -14.20 6.36 -5.82
CA TRP A 63 -15.47 7.08 -5.70
C TRP A 63 -15.30 8.62 -5.68
N ARG A 64 -14.17 9.10 -5.15
CA ARG A 64 -13.86 10.53 -5.09
C ARG A 64 -13.80 11.20 -6.46
N ARG A 65 -13.46 10.44 -7.53
CA ARG A 65 -13.41 10.98 -8.90
C ARG A 65 -14.80 11.24 -9.47
N ASP A 66 -15.80 10.46 -9.05
CA ASP A 66 -17.19 10.68 -9.48
C ASP A 66 -17.76 11.92 -8.82
N TYR A 67 -17.37 12.18 -7.58
CA TYR A 67 -17.78 13.35 -6.83
C TYR A 67 -17.01 14.62 -7.22
N TYR A 68 -15.69 14.47 -7.45
CA TYR A 68 -14.80 15.56 -7.84
C TYR A 68 -13.85 15.11 -8.96
N PRO A 69 -14.19 15.41 -10.25
CA PRO A 69 -13.42 14.95 -11.42
C PRO A 69 -11.94 15.35 -11.42
N TYR A 70 -11.61 16.46 -10.74
CA TYR A 70 -10.21 16.94 -10.62
C TYR A 70 -9.42 16.28 -9.48
N TYR A 71 -10.02 15.32 -8.78
CA TYR A 71 -9.34 14.64 -7.68
C TYR A 71 -8.03 13.99 -8.14
N LYS A 72 -6.93 14.43 -7.54
CA LYS A 72 -5.56 13.97 -7.86
C LYS A 72 -5.17 14.10 -9.35
N ALA A 73 -5.85 14.96 -10.15
CA ALA A 73 -5.59 15.13 -11.57
C ALA A 73 -4.13 15.56 -11.87
N ASN A 74 -3.52 16.37 -11.02
CA ASN A 74 -2.14 16.84 -11.18
C ASN A 74 -1.11 15.70 -11.09
N ARG A 75 -1.43 14.57 -10.44
CA ARG A 75 -0.52 13.42 -10.34
C ARG A 75 -0.23 12.78 -11.70
N LYS A 76 -1.17 12.86 -12.65
CA LYS A 76 -0.93 12.35 -14.01
C LYS A 76 0.18 13.16 -14.69
N LYS A 77 0.07 14.49 -14.65
CA LYS A 77 1.09 15.37 -15.23
C LYS A 77 2.46 15.13 -14.61
N SER A 78 2.55 15.08 -13.27
CA SER A 78 3.83 14.83 -12.58
C SER A 78 4.44 13.46 -12.92
N ARG A 79 3.61 12.47 -13.25
CA ARG A 79 4.09 11.15 -13.70
C ARG A 79 4.56 11.17 -15.15
N ASP A 80 3.82 11.87 -16.01
CA ASP A 80 4.18 12.03 -17.43
C ASP A 80 5.48 12.83 -17.59
N ASP A 81 5.78 13.75 -16.66
CA ASP A 81 7.01 14.57 -16.62
C ASP A 81 8.20 13.84 -15.95
N SER A 82 8.00 12.60 -15.48
CA SER A 82 8.99 11.80 -14.75
C SER A 82 9.68 10.80 -15.68
N ASP A 83 10.98 10.57 -15.47
CA ASP A 83 11.77 9.56 -16.20
C ASP A 83 11.41 8.11 -15.83
N LEU A 84 10.53 7.92 -14.84
CA LEU A 84 10.09 6.62 -14.37
C LEU A 84 8.94 6.08 -15.23
N ASP A 85 9.07 4.84 -15.72
CA ASP A 85 7.96 4.14 -16.37
C ASP A 85 6.90 3.71 -15.32
N TRP A 86 5.94 4.59 -15.10
CA TRP A 86 4.86 4.39 -14.14
C TRP A 86 3.92 3.24 -14.52
N ASN A 87 3.77 2.94 -15.80
CA ASN A 87 2.92 1.83 -16.22
C ASN A 87 3.58 0.50 -15.85
N ALA A 88 4.85 0.33 -16.19
CA ALA A 88 5.63 -0.84 -15.80
C ALA A 88 5.68 -0.99 -14.27
N LEU A 89 5.85 0.12 -13.53
CA LEU A 89 5.84 0.11 -12.07
C LEU A 89 4.50 -0.39 -11.51
N PHE A 90 3.37 0.10 -12.01
CA PHE A 90 2.06 -0.36 -11.54
C PHE A 90 1.80 -1.82 -11.87
N GLU A 91 2.28 -2.33 -13.00
CA GLU A 91 2.20 -3.75 -13.32
C GLU A 91 2.99 -4.60 -12.32
N ILE A 92 4.20 -4.16 -11.95
CA ILE A 92 5.02 -4.83 -10.93
C ILE A 92 4.30 -4.82 -9.58
N ILE A 93 3.77 -3.67 -9.15
CA ILE A 93 3.01 -3.53 -7.89
C ILE A 93 1.82 -4.49 -7.85
N HIS A 94 1.05 -4.58 -8.93
CA HIS A 94 -0.09 -5.51 -9.01
C HIS A 94 0.34 -6.97 -8.99
N ARG A 95 1.44 -7.32 -9.65
CA ARG A 95 1.99 -8.68 -9.67
C ARG A 95 2.47 -9.11 -8.29
N ILE A 96 3.25 -8.27 -7.60
CA ILE A 96 3.70 -8.55 -6.24
C ILE A 96 2.51 -8.69 -5.28
N ARG A 97 1.45 -7.87 -5.43
CA ARG A 97 0.24 -8.00 -4.65
C ARG A 97 -0.43 -9.36 -4.83
N ALA A 98 -0.58 -9.81 -6.07
CA ALA A 98 -1.17 -11.13 -6.37
C ALA A 98 -0.34 -12.27 -5.77
N GLU A 99 0.99 -12.19 -5.85
CA GLU A 99 1.90 -13.15 -5.23
C GLU A 99 1.72 -13.19 -3.69
N ILE A 100 1.52 -12.03 -3.06
CA ILE A 100 1.30 -11.97 -1.62
C ILE A 100 -0.04 -12.58 -1.24
N GLU A 101 -1.09 -12.30 -1.99
CA GLU A 101 -2.42 -12.91 -1.78
C GLU A 101 -2.38 -14.44 -1.89
N GLU A 102 -1.58 -14.97 -2.82
CA GLU A 102 -1.53 -16.40 -3.10
C GLU A 102 -0.58 -17.18 -2.15
N PHE A 103 0.59 -16.62 -1.84
CA PHE A 103 1.68 -17.36 -1.21
C PHE A 103 2.02 -16.93 0.22
N PHE A 104 1.49 -15.81 0.70
CA PHE A 104 1.86 -15.27 2.02
C PHE A 104 0.69 -15.29 2.99
N PRO A 105 0.97 -15.41 4.30
CA PRO A 105 -0.09 -15.44 5.32
C PRO A 105 -0.60 -14.02 5.67
N TYR A 106 -0.41 -13.04 4.80
CA TYR A 106 -0.89 -11.69 5.04
C TYR A 106 -2.29 -11.49 4.48
N LYS A 107 -3.13 -10.80 5.25
CA LYS A 107 -4.44 -10.41 4.78
C LYS A 107 -4.30 -9.23 3.83
N VAL A 108 -4.77 -9.38 2.60
CA VAL A 108 -4.83 -8.31 1.60
C VAL A 108 -6.28 -7.88 1.44
N VAL A 109 -6.55 -6.59 1.61
CA VAL A 109 -7.89 -6.01 1.52
C VAL A 109 -7.93 -4.96 0.43
N SER A 110 -8.83 -5.15 -0.52
CA SER A 110 -9.17 -4.16 -1.53
C SER A 110 -10.69 -4.13 -1.68
N VAL A 111 -11.24 -2.95 -1.58
CA VAL A 111 -12.69 -2.74 -1.68
C VAL A 111 -12.98 -1.95 -2.95
N ASP A 112 -13.98 -2.38 -3.71
CA ASP A 112 -14.35 -1.67 -4.93
C ASP A 112 -14.63 -0.19 -4.65
N ARG A 113 -14.11 0.68 -5.51
CA ARG A 113 -14.22 2.14 -5.46
C ARG A 113 -13.56 2.83 -4.26
N CYS A 114 -12.88 2.11 -3.36
CA CYS A 114 -12.20 2.65 -2.19
C CYS A 114 -10.69 2.80 -2.41
N GLU A 115 -10.11 3.80 -1.77
CA GLU A 115 -8.65 3.89 -1.57
C GLU A 115 -8.25 3.17 -0.30
N ALA A 116 -6.95 2.88 -0.15
CA ALA A 116 -6.39 2.29 1.08
C ALA A 116 -6.75 3.12 2.32
N ASP A 117 -6.73 4.46 2.20
CA ASP A 117 -7.12 5.38 3.27
C ASP A 117 -8.55 5.18 3.77
N ASP A 118 -9.51 4.86 2.87
CA ASP A 118 -10.90 4.58 3.24
C ASP A 118 -11.00 3.29 4.05
N ILE A 119 -10.27 2.26 3.63
CA ILE A 119 -10.22 0.97 4.30
C ILE A 119 -9.60 1.13 5.69
N ILE A 120 -8.47 1.81 5.78
CA ILE A 120 -7.77 2.08 7.04
C ILE A 120 -8.66 2.87 8.00
N ALA A 121 -9.28 3.95 7.53
CA ALA A 121 -10.17 4.76 8.34
C ALA A 121 -11.35 3.95 8.89
N THR A 122 -11.99 3.13 8.04
CA THR A 122 -13.11 2.27 8.44
C THR A 122 -12.67 1.26 9.49
N LEU A 123 -11.57 0.56 9.28
CA LEU A 123 -11.06 -0.43 10.23
C LEU A 123 -10.65 0.22 11.56
N CYS A 124 -10.06 1.41 11.53
CA CYS A 124 -9.76 2.18 12.74
C CYS A 124 -11.03 2.58 13.50
N MET A 125 -12.07 3.00 12.81
CA MET A 125 -13.34 3.39 13.44
C MET A 125 -14.08 2.18 14.04
N GLU A 126 -14.04 1.04 13.38
CA GLU A 126 -14.75 -0.16 13.82
C GLU A 126 -14.02 -0.91 14.95
N HIS A 127 -12.70 -0.93 14.93
CA HIS A 127 -11.89 -1.78 15.81
C HIS A 127 -10.99 -0.99 16.76
N GLY A 128 -10.71 0.28 16.48
CA GLY A 128 -9.70 1.07 17.19
C GLY A 128 -10.23 1.93 18.35
N THR A 129 -11.53 1.93 18.65
CA THR A 129 -12.09 2.79 19.70
C THR A 129 -12.02 2.13 21.07
N GLU A 130 -11.49 2.86 22.06
CA GLU A 130 -11.47 2.46 23.48
C GLU A 130 -12.87 2.18 24.07
N LEU A 131 -13.92 2.60 23.36
CA LEU A 131 -15.31 2.39 23.78
C LEU A 131 -15.82 0.97 23.50
N ASN A 132 -15.17 0.21 22.66
CA ASN A 132 -15.46 -1.20 22.45
C ASN A 132 -14.64 -2.05 23.43
N THR A 133 -15.29 -2.51 24.48
CA THR A 133 -14.73 -3.52 25.40
C THR A 133 -14.42 -4.79 24.60
N GLY A 134 -13.18 -4.97 24.22
CA GLY A 134 -12.71 -6.06 23.35
C GLY A 134 -12.12 -5.60 22.02
N SER A 135 -11.94 -4.30 21.82
CA SER A 135 -11.32 -3.74 20.62
C SER A 135 -9.87 -4.19 20.48
N GLU A 136 -9.51 -4.59 19.28
CA GLU A 136 -8.13 -4.87 18.92
C GLU A 136 -7.34 -3.56 18.89
N LYS A 137 -6.10 -3.60 19.35
CA LYS A 137 -5.17 -2.47 19.16
C LYS A 137 -4.80 -2.35 17.66
N ILE A 138 -4.75 -1.12 17.18
CA ILE A 138 -4.34 -0.79 15.81
C ILE A 138 -3.08 0.06 15.82
#